data_196e71586eecff1a417cc9a796c01395
#
_entry.id   196e71586eecff1a417cc9a796c01395
#
_cell.length_a   1.000
_cell.length_b   1.000
_cell.length_c   1.000
_cell.angle_alpha   90.00
_cell.angle_beta   90.00
_cell.angle_gamma   90.00
#
_symmetry.space_group_name_H-M   'P 1'
#
loop_
_entity.id
_entity.type
_entity.pdbx_description
1 polymer ?
#
loop_
_entity_poly.entity_id
_entity_poly.type
_entity_poly.pdbx_seq_one_letter_code
_entity_poly.pdbx_strand_id
1 'polypeptide(L)'
;MASKTIALRAPLHLALTLGLLTATVAFSVAPVFAGDCPAGQAATTDIQEHPGKPVGVTDTVLSAIDLSSKGDAWKGNMLRLRKLVVQPGGVVPWHEHNVRPANILIVEGSITEYRSTCKVGIEHPAGDVTAEFGQLAHWWKNNGKVPAVLYSADVLPPAMPDDHMM
;
A
#
# COMPACT_ATOMS: atom_id res chain seq x y z
N MET A 1 -44.57 -13.68 -88.19
CA MET A 1 -44.14 -14.56 -87.09
C MET A 1 -43.46 -13.66 -86.05
N ALA A 2 -44.13 -13.32 -84.95
CA ALA A 2 -43.64 -12.42 -83.94
C ALA A 2 -43.15 -13.23 -82.74
N SER A 3 -41.83 -13.10 -82.45
CA SER A 3 -41.22 -13.76 -81.26
C SER A 3 -41.38 -12.84 -80.04
N LYS A 4 -42.05 -13.38 -78.98
CA LYS A 4 -42.22 -12.68 -77.70
C LYS A 4 -41.05 -13.03 -76.78
N THR A 5 -40.25 -12.04 -76.43
CA THR A 5 -39.21 -12.18 -75.44
C THR A 5 -39.81 -11.93 -74.06
N ILE A 6 -39.72 -12.94 -73.15
CA ILE A 6 -40.14 -12.85 -71.75
C ILE A 6 -38.95 -12.37 -70.92
N ALA A 7 -39.09 -11.18 -70.34
CA ALA A 7 -38.11 -10.68 -69.37
C ALA A 7 -38.36 -11.23 -67.96
N LEU A 8 -37.42 -12.01 -67.45
CA LEU A 8 -37.42 -12.51 -66.08
C LEU A 8 -36.95 -11.43 -65.10
N ARG A 9 -37.83 -10.98 -64.21
CA ARG A 9 -37.46 -10.04 -63.13
C ARG A 9 -36.94 -10.89 -61.94
N ALA A 10 -35.69 -10.64 -61.57
CA ALA A 10 -35.11 -11.20 -60.34
C ALA A 10 -35.54 -10.37 -59.10
N PRO A 11 -35.85 -10.99 -57.97
CA PRO A 11 -36.20 -10.29 -56.73
C PRO A 11 -34.93 -9.77 -56.04
N LEU A 12 -34.96 -8.48 -55.72
CA LEU A 12 -33.94 -7.78 -54.93
C LEU A 12 -34.09 -8.19 -53.45
N HIS A 13 -33.24 -9.07 -52.96
CA HIS A 13 -33.16 -9.38 -51.53
C HIS A 13 -32.38 -8.29 -50.82
N LEU A 14 -33.10 -7.45 -50.09
CA LEU A 14 -32.53 -6.47 -49.16
C LEU A 14 -32.07 -7.21 -47.90
N ALA A 15 -30.78 -7.51 -47.77
CA ALA A 15 -30.21 -8.07 -46.57
C ALA A 15 -30.00 -6.95 -45.53
N LEU A 16 -30.85 -6.94 -44.50
CA LEU A 16 -30.75 -6.05 -43.37
C LEU A 16 -29.69 -6.64 -42.41
N THR A 17 -28.42 -6.15 -42.45
CA THR A 17 -27.39 -6.53 -41.50
C THR A 17 -27.56 -5.69 -40.24
N LEU A 18 -28.10 -6.33 -39.19
CA LEU A 18 -28.20 -5.76 -37.87
C LEU A 18 -26.78 -5.78 -37.21
N GLY A 19 -26.07 -4.67 -37.26
CA GLY A 19 -24.80 -4.52 -36.62
C GLY A 19 -24.97 -4.45 -35.10
N LEU A 20 -24.55 -5.50 -34.39
CA LEU A 20 -24.51 -5.52 -32.94
C LEU A 20 -23.31 -4.70 -32.46
N LEU A 21 -23.53 -3.44 -32.05
CA LEU A 21 -22.50 -2.63 -31.38
C LEU A 21 -22.28 -3.19 -29.97
N THR A 22 -21.27 -4.01 -29.77
CA THR A 22 -20.79 -4.37 -28.43
C THR A 22 -19.96 -3.23 -27.88
N ALA A 23 -20.55 -2.41 -26.99
CA ALA A 23 -19.80 -1.44 -26.19
C ALA A 23 -18.94 -2.19 -25.17
N THR A 24 -17.64 -2.32 -25.44
CA THR A 24 -16.67 -2.79 -24.46
C THR A 24 -16.46 -1.67 -23.43
N VAL A 25 -17.04 -1.83 -22.22
CA VAL A 25 -16.71 -0.99 -21.07
C VAL A 25 -15.33 -1.40 -20.62
N ALA A 26 -14.32 -0.60 -20.97
CA ALA A 26 -12.97 -0.73 -20.42
C ALA A 26 -13.00 -0.28 -18.95
N PHE A 27 -13.00 -1.21 -18.02
CA PHE A 27 -12.71 -0.91 -16.62
C PHE A 27 -11.23 -0.55 -16.52
N SER A 28 -10.95 0.76 -16.39
CA SER A 28 -9.61 1.22 -15.98
C SER A 28 -9.42 0.84 -14.52
N VAL A 29 -8.73 -0.27 -14.26
CA VAL A 29 -8.21 -0.57 -12.93
C VAL A 29 -7.03 0.37 -12.72
N ALA A 30 -7.23 1.47 -12.00
CA ALA A 30 -6.11 2.26 -11.53
C ALA A 30 -5.22 1.34 -10.66
N PRO A 31 -3.88 1.42 -10.77
CA PRO A 31 -3.02 0.68 -9.86
C PRO A 31 -3.36 1.18 -8.44
N VAL A 32 -3.94 0.31 -7.63
CA VAL A 32 -4.05 0.52 -6.19
C VAL A 32 -2.64 0.29 -5.69
N PHE A 33 -1.94 1.36 -5.32
CA PHE A 33 -0.73 1.22 -4.52
C PHE A 33 -1.17 0.58 -3.21
N ALA A 34 -0.71 -0.63 -2.97
CA ALA A 34 -0.93 -1.31 -1.71
C ALA A 34 -0.44 -0.38 -0.58
N GLY A 35 -1.24 -0.23 0.46
CA GLY A 35 -0.89 0.60 1.62
C GLY A 35 -1.38 2.04 1.61
N ASP A 36 -2.19 2.48 0.65
CA ASP A 36 -2.79 3.81 0.70
C ASP A 36 -4.15 3.82 1.40
N CYS A 37 -4.50 4.98 1.98
CA CYS A 37 -5.84 5.20 2.53
C CYS A 37 -6.90 5.01 1.43
N PRO A 38 -7.93 4.17 1.64
CA PRO A 38 -8.95 3.93 0.63
C PRO A 38 -9.65 5.21 0.17
N ALA A 39 -10.04 5.27 -1.10
CA ALA A 39 -10.71 6.43 -1.68
C ALA A 39 -11.93 6.86 -0.85
N GLY A 40 -12.02 8.15 -0.54
CA GLY A 40 -13.09 8.72 0.28
C GLY A 40 -12.93 8.52 1.80
N GLN A 41 -11.87 7.84 2.26
CA GLN A 41 -11.59 7.60 3.68
C GLN A 41 -10.51 8.55 4.25
N ALA A 42 -10.03 9.52 3.49
CA ALA A 42 -9.10 10.52 4.00
C ALA A 42 -9.69 11.27 5.21
N ALA A 43 -8.88 11.44 6.26
CA ALA A 43 -9.19 12.24 7.43
C ALA A 43 -8.53 13.62 7.31
N THR A 44 -9.24 14.67 7.72
CA THR A 44 -8.69 16.03 7.81
C THR A 44 -8.19 16.38 9.21
N THR A 45 -8.55 15.56 10.18
CA THR A 45 -8.10 15.63 11.57
C THR A 45 -7.78 14.21 12.03
N ASP A 46 -6.79 14.09 12.90
CA ASP A 46 -6.49 12.81 13.51
C ASP A 46 -7.64 12.34 14.41
N ILE A 47 -8.12 11.13 14.15
CA ILE A 47 -9.20 10.47 14.89
C ILE A 47 -8.76 9.10 15.44
N GLN A 48 -7.46 8.79 15.32
CA GLN A 48 -6.93 7.50 15.72
C GLN A 48 -6.66 7.42 17.23
N GLU A 49 -6.63 6.22 17.75
CA GLU A 49 -6.07 5.95 19.08
C GLU A 49 -4.55 6.12 19.04
N HIS A 50 -3.95 6.51 20.17
CA HIS A 50 -2.51 6.68 20.32
C HIS A 50 -1.96 5.67 21.36
N PRO A 51 -1.86 4.39 21.05
CA PRO A 51 -1.28 3.43 21.98
C PRO A 51 0.19 3.75 22.24
N GLY A 52 0.53 3.96 23.50
CA GLY A 52 1.85 4.47 23.91
C GLY A 52 2.90 3.39 24.19
N LYS A 53 2.56 2.09 24.07
CA LYS A 53 3.49 1.00 24.40
C LYS A 53 3.36 -0.15 23.41
N PRO A 54 4.50 -0.80 23.04
CA PRO A 54 4.46 -2.00 22.22
C PRO A 54 3.85 -3.17 23.00
N VAL A 55 3.09 -4.01 22.31
CA VAL A 55 2.49 -5.24 22.86
C VAL A 55 2.79 -6.38 21.89
N GLY A 56 3.43 -7.45 22.35
CA GLY A 56 3.68 -8.63 21.54
C GLY A 56 4.53 -8.35 20.30
N VAL A 57 5.43 -7.37 20.35
CA VAL A 57 6.34 -6.99 19.26
C VAL A 57 7.77 -7.38 19.63
N THR A 58 8.46 -8.03 18.71
CA THR A 58 9.92 -8.18 18.75
C THR A 58 10.49 -7.39 17.58
N ASP A 59 11.43 -6.48 17.86
CA ASP A 59 12.15 -5.70 16.87
C ASP A 59 13.65 -6.00 16.97
N THR A 60 14.27 -6.31 15.84
CA THR A 60 15.67 -6.72 15.75
C THR A 60 16.37 -5.98 14.62
N VAL A 61 17.41 -5.23 14.96
CA VAL A 61 18.30 -4.64 13.95
C VAL A 61 19.14 -5.75 13.35
N LEU A 62 18.95 -6.00 12.05
CA LEU A 62 19.70 -7.01 11.29
C LEU A 62 20.99 -6.46 10.72
N SER A 63 20.97 -5.18 10.33
CA SER A 63 22.12 -4.48 9.75
C SER A 63 21.97 -2.99 9.96
N ALA A 64 23.10 -2.29 10.13
CA ALA A 64 23.15 -0.84 10.18
C ALA A 64 24.40 -0.35 9.46
N ILE A 65 24.24 0.72 8.66
CA ILE A 65 25.32 1.35 7.89
C ILE A 65 25.43 2.81 8.32
N ASP A 66 26.61 3.23 8.80
CA ASP A 66 26.89 4.63 9.08
C ASP A 66 26.99 5.42 7.77
N LEU A 67 26.12 6.44 7.64
CA LEU A 67 26.04 7.28 6.45
C LEU A 67 26.99 8.52 6.53
N SER A 68 27.76 8.70 7.59
CA SER A 68 28.63 9.87 7.79
C SER A 68 29.62 10.11 6.63
N SER A 69 30.05 9.04 5.94
CA SER A 69 30.90 9.12 4.76
C SER A 69 30.24 9.73 3.52
N LYS A 70 28.92 9.95 3.54
CA LYS A 70 28.14 10.49 2.42
C LYS A 70 28.06 12.02 2.42
N GLY A 71 28.69 12.67 3.38
CA GLY A 71 28.76 14.13 3.52
C GLY A 71 28.13 14.65 4.82
N ASP A 72 28.34 15.93 5.12
CA ASP A 72 27.99 16.53 6.41
C ASP A 72 26.49 16.41 6.75
N ALA A 73 25.62 16.47 5.75
CA ALA A 73 24.17 16.31 5.95
C ALA A 73 23.79 14.92 6.49
N TRP A 74 24.66 13.93 6.34
CA TRP A 74 24.42 12.53 6.73
C TRP A 74 25.17 12.15 8.02
N LYS A 75 25.90 13.08 8.61
CA LYS A 75 26.73 12.81 9.80
C LYS A 75 25.90 12.24 10.94
N GLY A 76 26.26 11.05 11.40
CA GLY A 76 25.58 10.33 12.47
C GLY A 76 24.26 9.68 12.09
N ASN A 77 23.81 9.77 10.83
CA ASN A 77 22.64 9.02 10.37
C ASN A 77 23.03 7.56 10.09
N MET A 78 22.12 6.66 10.44
CA MET A 78 22.27 5.22 10.22
C MET A 78 21.18 4.72 9.25
N LEU A 79 21.57 4.06 8.16
CA LEU A 79 20.65 3.26 7.36
C LEU A 79 20.54 1.88 8.02
N ARG A 80 19.35 1.54 8.53
CA ARG A 80 19.10 0.27 9.20
C ARG A 80 18.21 -0.63 8.37
N LEU A 81 18.41 -1.94 8.51
CA LEU A 81 17.43 -2.97 8.16
C LEU A 81 17.03 -3.68 9.45
N ARG A 82 15.74 -3.69 9.74
CA ARG A 82 15.17 -4.30 10.94
C ARG A 82 14.14 -5.36 10.58
N LYS A 83 13.99 -6.35 11.43
CA LYS A 83 12.91 -7.34 11.37
C LYS A 83 12.00 -7.16 12.56
N LEU A 84 10.73 -6.98 12.31
CA LEU A 84 9.70 -6.95 13.32
C LEU A 84 8.86 -8.22 13.22
N VAL A 85 8.52 -8.77 14.38
CA VAL A 85 7.54 -9.86 14.51
C VAL A 85 6.45 -9.37 15.44
N VAL A 86 5.22 -9.25 14.94
CA VAL A 86 4.06 -8.77 15.69
C VAL A 86 3.11 -9.94 15.89
N GLN A 87 2.96 -10.37 17.14
CA GLN A 87 2.11 -11.50 17.52
C GLN A 87 0.62 -11.18 17.27
N PRO A 88 -0.29 -12.17 17.15
CA PRO A 88 -1.72 -11.94 17.12
C PRO A 88 -2.17 -11.05 18.28
N GLY A 89 -2.91 -9.96 18.00
CA GLY A 89 -3.28 -8.91 18.94
C GLY A 89 -2.16 -7.94 19.29
N GLY A 90 -0.95 -8.14 18.76
CA GLY A 90 0.21 -7.28 19.01
C GLY A 90 0.03 -5.88 18.43
N VAL A 91 0.68 -4.89 19.06
CA VAL A 91 0.57 -3.47 18.75
C VAL A 91 1.94 -2.85 18.64
N VAL A 92 2.21 -2.21 17.49
CA VAL A 92 3.30 -1.24 17.32
C VAL A 92 2.73 0.10 17.76
N PRO A 93 3.33 0.81 18.74
CA PRO A 93 2.74 2.00 19.32
C PRO A 93 2.69 3.17 18.34
N TRP A 94 1.94 4.21 18.71
CA TRP A 94 1.90 5.46 17.95
C TRP A 94 3.28 6.09 17.81
N HIS A 95 3.65 6.46 16.57
CA HIS A 95 4.93 7.09 16.25
C HIS A 95 4.83 7.92 14.96
N GLU A 96 5.88 8.69 14.66
CA GLU A 96 5.96 9.63 13.53
C GLU A 96 7.16 9.36 12.63
N HIS A 97 7.03 9.76 11.35
CA HIS A 97 8.06 9.55 10.33
C HIS A 97 8.67 10.85 9.75
N ASN A 98 8.42 12.01 10.36
CA ASN A 98 8.90 13.30 9.88
C ASN A 98 10.44 13.42 9.84
N VAL A 99 11.16 12.71 10.72
CA VAL A 99 12.63 12.70 10.77
C VAL A 99 13.25 11.34 10.53
N ARG A 100 12.42 10.27 10.48
CA ARG A 100 12.87 8.89 10.30
C ARG A 100 12.08 8.19 9.18
N PRO A 101 12.40 8.51 7.92
CA PRO A 101 11.73 7.85 6.80
C PRO A 101 12.04 6.35 6.77
N ALA A 102 11.05 5.55 6.39
CA ALA A 102 11.15 4.11 6.31
C ALA A 102 10.40 3.52 5.10
N ASN A 103 10.86 2.38 4.61
CA ASN A 103 10.10 1.49 3.76
C ASN A 103 9.81 0.21 4.53
N ILE A 104 8.56 -0.21 4.56
CA ILE A 104 8.12 -1.42 5.24
C ILE A 104 7.67 -2.45 4.20
N LEU A 105 8.22 -3.66 4.28
CA LEU A 105 7.78 -4.82 3.51
C LEU A 105 7.16 -5.84 4.47
N ILE A 106 5.92 -6.22 4.24
CA ILE A 106 5.26 -7.31 4.94
C ILE A 106 5.64 -8.62 4.25
N VAL A 107 6.24 -9.58 4.96
CA VAL A 107 6.70 -10.86 4.38
C VAL A 107 5.86 -12.05 4.79
N GLU A 108 5.21 -11.99 5.98
CA GLU A 108 4.33 -13.06 6.47
C GLU A 108 3.12 -12.46 7.20
N GLY A 109 1.97 -13.13 7.10
CA GLY A 109 0.74 -12.71 7.76
C GLY A 109 0.12 -11.47 7.14
N SER A 110 -0.57 -10.70 7.96
CA SER A 110 -1.08 -9.38 7.63
C SER A 110 -1.06 -8.48 8.87
N ILE A 111 -1.06 -7.17 8.66
CA ILE A 111 -1.09 -6.19 9.74
C ILE A 111 -1.94 -5.00 9.32
N THR A 112 -2.66 -4.40 10.26
CA THR A 112 -3.50 -3.24 10.00
C THR A 112 -2.80 -1.98 10.49
N GLU A 113 -2.65 -1.00 9.61
CA GLU A 113 -2.14 0.33 9.91
C GLU A 113 -3.29 1.30 10.19
N TYR A 114 -3.12 2.16 11.19
CA TYR A 114 -4.06 3.22 11.58
C TYR A 114 -3.35 4.56 11.48
N ARG A 115 -3.56 5.26 10.35
CA ARG A 115 -2.92 6.55 10.03
C ARG A 115 -3.73 7.75 10.53
N SER A 116 -3.04 8.78 11.02
CA SER A 116 -3.64 10.08 11.35
C SER A 116 -4.46 10.69 10.20
N THR A 117 -4.10 10.36 8.96
CA THR A 117 -4.71 10.89 7.74
C THR A 117 -5.80 9.99 7.14
N CYS A 118 -6.18 8.88 7.81
CA CYS A 118 -7.15 7.93 7.30
C CYS A 118 -8.19 7.58 8.36
N LYS A 119 -9.48 7.54 7.97
CA LYS A 119 -10.60 7.23 8.87
C LYS A 119 -10.72 5.77 9.24
N VAL A 120 -10.13 4.89 8.46
CA VAL A 120 -10.23 3.44 8.62
C VAL A 120 -8.84 2.81 8.72
N GLY A 121 -8.77 1.62 9.30
CA GLY A 121 -7.55 0.81 9.26
C GLY A 121 -7.25 0.36 7.83
N ILE A 122 -5.98 0.35 7.47
CA ILE A 122 -5.46 -0.08 6.18
C ILE A 122 -4.82 -1.46 6.38
N GLU A 123 -5.36 -2.47 5.72
CA GLU A 123 -4.82 -3.83 5.78
C GLU A 123 -3.62 -3.98 4.83
N HIS A 124 -2.53 -4.51 5.35
CA HIS A 124 -1.31 -4.82 4.60
C HIS A 124 -1.04 -6.34 4.65
N PRO A 125 -1.41 -7.10 3.62
CA PRO A 125 -1.07 -8.51 3.51
C PRO A 125 0.40 -8.74 3.16
N ALA A 126 0.87 -9.98 3.29
CA ALA A 126 2.19 -10.36 2.84
C ALA A 126 2.41 -10.02 1.35
N GLY A 127 3.55 -9.42 1.04
CA GLY A 127 3.91 -8.87 -0.27
C GLY A 127 3.68 -7.36 -0.40
N ASP A 128 2.92 -6.74 0.49
CA ASP A 128 2.73 -5.29 0.50
C ASP A 128 3.98 -4.54 0.91
N VAL A 129 4.15 -3.36 0.29
CA VAL A 129 5.17 -2.39 0.66
C VAL A 129 4.51 -1.05 0.93
N THR A 130 4.85 -0.40 2.05
CA THR A 130 4.44 0.96 2.36
C THR A 130 5.65 1.87 2.58
N ALA A 131 5.55 3.12 2.13
CA ALA A 131 6.55 4.16 2.37
C ALA A 131 6.05 5.09 3.47
N GLU A 132 6.86 5.26 4.51
CA GLU A 132 6.55 6.03 5.70
C GLU A 132 7.50 7.23 5.78
N PHE A 133 6.97 8.43 5.57
CA PHE A 133 7.78 9.64 5.52
C PHE A 133 6.94 10.91 5.75
N GLY A 134 7.63 12.04 5.94
CA GLY A 134 7.00 13.34 6.15
C GLY A 134 6.19 13.37 7.44
N GLN A 135 5.04 14.03 7.44
CA GLN A 135 4.17 14.19 8.63
C GLN A 135 3.28 12.98 8.88
N LEU A 136 3.65 11.80 8.40
CA LEU A 136 2.92 10.59 8.69
C LEU A 136 3.10 10.20 10.16
N ALA A 137 1.98 10.09 10.88
CA ALA A 137 1.89 9.54 12.22
C ALA A 137 0.87 8.40 12.24
N HIS A 138 1.19 7.31 12.90
CA HIS A 138 0.38 6.10 12.88
C HIS A 138 0.75 5.11 13.99
N TRP A 139 -0.04 4.04 14.07
CA TRP A 139 0.24 2.82 14.82
C TRP A 139 -0.23 1.60 14.03
N TRP A 140 0.25 0.41 14.44
CA TRP A 140 -0.09 -0.83 13.75
C TRP A 140 -0.62 -1.88 14.72
N LYS A 141 -1.52 -2.73 14.23
CA LYS A 141 -2.06 -3.85 15.00
C LYS A 141 -2.16 -5.12 14.15
N ASN A 142 -1.68 -6.22 14.68
CA ASN A 142 -1.97 -7.52 14.10
C ASN A 142 -3.37 -7.99 14.54
N ASN A 143 -4.36 -7.77 13.67
CA ASN A 143 -5.74 -8.23 13.88
C ASN A 143 -5.94 -9.68 13.39
N GLY A 144 -4.90 -10.31 12.82
CA GLY A 144 -4.91 -11.69 12.35
C GLY A 144 -4.77 -12.74 13.46
N LYS A 145 -4.65 -13.99 13.04
CA LYS A 145 -4.52 -15.16 13.94
C LYS A 145 -3.11 -15.76 13.93
N VAL A 146 -2.24 -15.27 13.06
CA VAL A 146 -0.84 -15.69 12.92
C VAL A 146 0.06 -14.50 13.12
N PRO A 147 1.34 -14.67 13.47
CA PRO A 147 2.29 -13.56 13.52
C PRO A 147 2.38 -12.82 12.17
N ALA A 148 2.48 -11.49 12.22
CA ALA A 148 2.89 -10.68 11.09
C ALA A 148 4.40 -10.46 11.17
N VAL A 149 5.11 -10.66 10.05
CA VAL A 149 6.55 -10.44 9.94
C VAL A 149 6.80 -9.33 8.94
N LEU A 150 7.50 -8.29 9.39
CA LEU A 150 7.80 -7.09 8.61
C LEU A 150 9.31 -6.87 8.55
N TYR A 151 9.79 -6.36 7.43
CA TYR A 151 11.12 -5.76 7.32
C TYR A 151 10.99 -4.26 7.15
N SER A 152 11.73 -3.51 7.97
CA SER A 152 11.80 -2.05 7.91
C SER A 152 13.19 -1.61 7.50
N ALA A 153 13.31 -0.89 6.40
CA ALA A 153 14.51 -0.17 6.01
C ALA A 153 14.32 1.31 6.34
N ASP A 154 15.02 1.82 7.36
CA ASP A 154 14.86 3.19 7.84
C ASP A 154 16.18 3.97 7.91
N VAL A 155 16.08 5.31 7.92
CA VAL A 155 17.19 6.19 8.23
C VAL A 155 16.98 6.72 9.64
N LEU A 156 17.79 6.24 10.60
CA LEU A 156 17.78 6.70 11.99
C LEU A 156 18.65 7.94 12.11
N PRO A 157 18.10 9.10 12.54
CA PRO A 157 18.91 10.31 12.79
C PRO A 157 19.69 10.23 14.12
N PRO A 158 20.81 10.97 14.27
CA PRO A 158 21.71 10.85 15.41
C PRO A 158 21.10 11.26 16.76
N ALA A 159 20.01 12.02 16.75
CA ALA A 159 19.34 12.48 17.98
C ALA A 159 18.29 11.47 18.52
N MET A 160 18.00 10.40 17.79
CA MET A 160 17.06 9.38 18.25
C MET A 160 17.80 8.24 18.95
N PRO A 161 17.42 7.87 20.17
CA PRO A 161 17.91 6.65 20.81
C PRO A 161 17.61 5.42 19.95
N ASP A 162 18.50 4.43 20.00
CA ASP A 162 18.39 3.21 19.19
C ASP A 162 17.25 2.28 19.67
N ASP A 163 16.73 2.51 20.88
CA ASP A 163 15.62 1.80 21.53
C ASP A 163 14.23 2.34 21.12
N HIS A 164 14.15 3.42 20.34
CA HIS A 164 12.88 3.81 19.71
C HIS A 164 12.47 2.76 18.68
N MET A 165 11.86 1.72 19.21
CA MET A 165 11.04 0.81 18.43
C MET A 165 9.89 1.62 17.82
N MET A 166 9.99 1.82 16.51
CA MET A 166 9.00 2.41 15.60
C MET A 166 8.18 3.51 16.15
#